data_bfef234ed47dc6ec1b9448b980c00dfe
#
_entry.id   bfef234ed47dc6ec1b9448b980c00dfe
#
_cell.length_a   1.000
_cell.length_b   1.000
_cell.length_c   1.000
_cell.angle_alpha   90.00
_cell.angle_beta   90.00
_cell.angle_gamma   90.00
#
_symmetry.space_group_name_H-M   'P 1'
#
loop_
_entity.id
_entity.type
_entity.pdbx_description
1 polymer ?
#
loop_
_entity_poly.entity_id
_entity_poly.type
_entity_poly.pdbx_seq_one_letter_code
_entity_poly.pdbx_strand_id
1 'polypeptide(L)'
;MRPADAYRQKHRVVDREEGAPLKSLPQREEGSSLQRLDASAAAFDPVRGERQFSVLSKNALSTLDGLVGEVDKLENLLVDLEKMVGAPDDADRLAALGSVRQIVGDLDKLQATKVDAVSTAELNSGKSVARAERKNINRRIDELRPRAKRLHDALLKT
;
A
#
# COMPACT_ATOMS: atom_id res chain seq x y z
N MET A 1 -51.55 -16.85 12.01
CA MET A 1 -51.11 -18.16 12.50
C MET A 1 -50.06 -18.74 11.59
N ARG A 2 -48.82 -18.76 12.00
CA ARG A 2 -47.73 -19.48 11.34
C ARG A 2 -47.01 -20.31 12.40
N PRO A 3 -46.79 -21.59 12.21
CA PRO A 3 -46.13 -22.44 13.20
C PRO A 3 -44.62 -22.28 13.10
N ALA A 4 -44.00 -22.23 14.27
CA ALA A 4 -42.57 -22.26 14.47
C ALA A 4 -42.06 -23.69 14.32
N ASP A 5 -41.17 -23.96 13.41
CA ASP A 5 -40.49 -25.24 13.32
C ASP A 5 -39.12 -25.16 13.97
N ALA A 6 -38.99 -26.02 14.95
CA ALA A 6 -37.87 -26.19 15.82
C ALA A 6 -36.67 -26.82 15.11
N TYR A 7 -35.54 -26.14 15.07
CA TYR A 7 -34.27 -26.72 14.71
C TYR A 7 -33.68 -27.50 15.88
N ARG A 8 -33.82 -28.82 15.79
CA ARG A 8 -33.32 -29.80 16.76
C ARG A 8 -31.81 -30.04 16.48
N GLN A 9 -30.96 -29.43 17.27
CA GLN A 9 -29.54 -29.74 17.31
C GLN A 9 -29.32 -31.16 17.87
N LYS A 10 -28.83 -32.06 17.07
CA LYS A 10 -28.30 -33.36 17.49
C LYS A 10 -26.86 -33.18 17.95
N HIS A 11 -26.65 -33.13 19.23
CA HIS A 11 -25.33 -33.33 19.83
C HIS A 11 -24.93 -34.78 19.65
N ARG A 12 -23.89 -35.00 18.82
CA ARG A 12 -23.23 -36.29 18.70
C ARG A 12 -22.09 -36.33 19.72
N VAL A 13 -22.32 -37.03 20.80
CA VAL A 13 -21.30 -37.42 21.78
C VAL A 13 -20.37 -38.40 21.02
N VAL A 14 -19.11 -38.06 20.90
CA VAL A 14 -18.08 -38.96 20.41
C VAL A 14 -17.30 -39.46 21.61
N ASP A 15 -17.47 -40.75 21.87
CA ASP A 15 -16.73 -41.47 22.90
C ASP A 15 -15.22 -41.33 22.71
N ARG A 16 -14.59 -41.01 23.81
CA ARG A 16 -13.14 -40.84 23.93
C ARG A 16 -12.53 -42.21 24.21
N GLU A 17 -11.99 -42.87 23.16
CA GLU A 17 -11.16 -44.06 23.36
C GLU A 17 -9.79 -43.66 23.93
N GLU A 18 -9.52 -44.16 25.12
CA GLU A 18 -8.22 -44.13 25.76
C GLU A 18 -7.27 -45.13 25.09
N GLY A 19 -6.02 -44.68 24.86
CA GLY A 19 -4.91 -45.63 24.72
C GLY A 19 -4.29 -45.81 23.34
N ALA A 20 -3.53 -44.83 22.88
CA ALA A 20 -2.47 -45.07 21.90
C ALA A 20 -1.13 -44.55 22.44
N PRO A 21 -0.03 -45.33 22.34
CA PRO A 21 1.27 -44.92 22.90
C PRO A 21 1.86 -43.75 22.13
N LEU A 22 2.41 -42.81 22.85
CA LEU A 22 3.20 -41.70 22.35
C LEU A 22 4.33 -42.18 21.42
N LYS A 23 4.09 -42.11 20.11
CA LYS A 23 5.14 -42.20 19.12
C LYS A 23 6.00 -40.93 19.27
N SER A 24 7.27 -41.14 19.58
CA SER A 24 8.31 -40.13 19.63
C SER A 24 8.21 -39.15 18.46
N LEU A 25 8.00 -37.88 18.76
CA LEU A 25 8.09 -36.78 17.81
C LEU A 25 9.47 -36.80 17.17
N PRO A 26 9.56 -36.73 15.84
CA PRO A 26 10.85 -36.53 15.20
C PRO A 26 11.44 -35.21 15.69
N GLN A 27 12.67 -35.25 16.21
CA GLN A 27 13.44 -34.08 16.55
C GLN A 27 13.51 -33.19 15.30
N ARG A 28 12.85 -32.05 15.38
CA ARG A 28 12.88 -31.00 14.38
C ARG A 28 14.31 -30.47 14.37
N GLU A 29 15.03 -30.79 13.31
CA GLU A 29 16.37 -30.23 13.07
C GLU A 29 16.24 -28.70 13.00
N GLU A 30 16.64 -28.01 14.05
CA GLU A 30 16.67 -26.54 14.16
C GLU A 30 17.82 -25.93 13.33
N GLY A 31 18.25 -26.58 12.25
CA GLY A 31 19.38 -26.13 11.44
C GLY A 31 19.03 -25.46 10.10
N SER A 32 17.77 -25.51 9.65
CA SER A 32 17.44 -25.15 8.25
C SER A 32 16.68 -23.85 8.05
N SER A 33 16.26 -23.20 9.15
CA SER A 33 15.37 -22.02 9.03
C SER A 33 16.13 -20.69 8.86
N LEU A 34 17.40 -20.64 9.25
CA LEU A 34 18.19 -19.39 9.15
C LEU A 34 18.83 -19.16 7.77
N GLN A 35 18.99 -20.22 6.96
CA GLN A 35 19.61 -20.06 5.62
C GLN A 35 18.64 -19.60 4.52
N ARG A 36 17.33 -19.55 4.78
CA ARG A 36 16.36 -19.09 3.76
C ARG A 36 16.05 -17.57 3.79
N LEU A 37 16.55 -16.86 4.79
CA LEU A 37 16.34 -15.41 4.87
C LEU A 37 17.36 -14.60 4.06
N ASP A 38 18.52 -15.18 3.71
CA ASP A 38 19.60 -14.43 3.05
C ASP A 38 19.57 -14.43 1.52
N ALA A 39 18.75 -15.25 0.89
CA ALA A 39 18.69 -15.30 -0.59
C ALA A 39 17.94 -14.11 -1.23
N SER A 40 17.30 -13.24 -0.42
CA SER A 40 16.59 -12.04 -0.88
C SER A 40 17.35 -10.75 -0.59
N ALA A 41 18.49 -10.80 0.08
CA ALA A 41 19.35 -9.64 0.23
C ALA A 41 20.06 -9.37 -1.10
N ALA A 42 19.86 -8.18 -1.66
CA ALA A 42 20.66 -7.73 -2.79
C ALA A 42 22.14 -7.97 -2.47
N ALA A 43 22.85 -8.63 -3.37
CA ALA A 43 24.26 -8.92 -3.18
C ALA A 43 24.99 -7.61 -2.84
N PHE A 44 25.55 -7.56 -1.65
CA PHE A 44 26.31 -6.40 -1.21
C PHE A 44 27.74 -6.55 -1.77
N ASP A 45 28.16 -5.61 -2.57
CA ASP A 45 29.56 -5.52 -3.03
C ASP A 45 30.37 -4.77 -1.97
N PRO A 46 31.23 -5.47 -1.19
CA PRO A 46 32.00 -4.84 -0.11
C PRO A 46 33.05 -3.85 -0.64
N VAL A 47 33.41 -3.94 -1.94
CA VAL A 47 34.40 -3.05 -2.55
C VAL A 47 33.79 -1.71 -2.93
N ARG A 48 32.49 -1.67 -3.29
CA ARG A 48 31.78 -0.45 -3.70
C ARG A 48 30.79 0.10 -2.67
N GLY A 49 30.48 -0.64 -1.61
CA GLY A 49 29.51 -0.23 -0.60
C GLY A 49 28.06 -0.11 -1.14
N GLU A 50 27.83 -0.43 -2.41
CA GLU A 50 26.55 -0.29 -3.08
C GLU A 50 25.85 -1.63 -3.22
N ARG A 51 24.55 -1.64 -2.95
CA ARG A 51 23.69 -2.81 -3.20
C ARG A 51 23.45 -2.94 -4.70
N GLN A 52 23.91 -4.04 -5.30
CA GLN A 52 23.59 -4.34 -6.70
C GLN A 52 22.17 -4.90 -6.81
N PHE A 53 21.31 -4.13 -7.46
CA PHE A 53 19.96 -4.60 -7.79
C PHE A 53 19.95 -5.19 -9.21
N SER A 54 19.09 -6.20 -9.43
CA SER A 54 18.82 -6.71 -10.78
C SER A 54 18.25 -5.58 -11.66
N VAL A 55 18.35 -5.76 -12.99
CA VAL A 55 17.82 -4.78 -13.97
C VAL A 55 16.32 -4.53 -13.73
N LEU A 56 15.55 -5.61 -13.50
CA LEU A 56 14.11 -5.51 -13.18
C LEU A 56 13.86 -4.68 -11.92
N SER A 57 14.68 -4.89 -10.89
CA SER A 57 14.54 -4.12 -9.64
C SER A 57 14.91 -2.66 -9.81
N LYS A 58 15.94 -2.36 -10.60
CA LYS A 58 16.33 -0.98 -10.94
C LYS A 58 15.20 -0.27 -11.69
N ASN A 59 14.62 -0.95 -12.69
CA ASN A 59 13.50 -0.39 -13.44
C ASN A 59 12.27 -0.13 -12.57
N ALA A 60 11.90 -1.09 -11.70
CA ALA A 60 10.78 -0.92 -10.78
C ALA A 60 11.01 0.24 -9.80
N LEU A 61 12.21 0.35 -9.23
CA LEU A 61 12.58 1.44 -8.32
C LEU A 61 12.58 2.79 -9.04
N SER A 62 13.13 2.86 -10.27
CA SER A 62 13.10 4.09 -11.06
C SER A 62 11.67 4.50 -11.42
N THR A 63 10.79 3.55 -11.71
CA THR A 63 9.37 3.83 -11.94
C THR A 63 8.72 4.41 -10.68
N LEU A 64 8.95 3.79 -9.52
CA LEU A 64 8.42 4.28 -8.24
C LEU A 64 8.95 5.68 -7.89
N ASP A 65 10.24 5.94 -8.13
CA ASP A 65 10.84 7.27 -7.93
C ASP A 65 10.17 8.33 -8.82
N GLY A 66 9.91 8.01 -10.09
CA GLY A 66 9.09 8.86 -10.97
C GLY A 66 7.69 9.14 -10.43
N LEU A 67 7.04 8.13 -9.82
CA LEU A 67 5.72 8.29 -9.21
C LEU A 67 5.75 9.16 -7.94
N VAL A 68 6.81 9.08 -7.14
CA VAL A 68 7.04 10.02 -6.02
C VAL A 68 7.05 11.45 -6.54
N GLY A 69 7.78 11.72 -7.62
CA GLY A 69 7.81 13.06 -8.24
C GLY A 69 6.46 13.53 -8.78
N GLU A 70 5.59 12.60 -9.25
CA GLU A 70 4.21 12.97 -9.64
C GLU A 70 3.37 13.32 -8.41
N VAL A 71 3.47 12.56 -7.31
CA VAL A 71 2.77 12.88 -6.05
C VAL A 71 3.24 14.22 -5.48
N ASP A 72 4.55 14.48 -5.50
CA ASP A 72 5.12 15.77 -5.04
C ASP A 72 4.54 16.96 -5.81
N LYS A 73 4.36 16.83 -7.12
CA LYS A 73 3.73 17.88 -7.94
C LYS A 73 2.28 18.13 -7.53
N LEU A 74 1.48 17.08 -7.31
CA LEU A 74 0.09 17.21 -6.89
C LEU A 74 -0.01 17.79 -5.47
N GLU A 75 0.90 17.41 -4.56
CA GLU A 75 0.98 17.97 -3.22
C GLU A 75 1.31 19.46 -3.24
N ASN A 76 2.29 19.88 -4.05
CA ASN A 76 2.65 21.28 -4.20
C ASN A 76 1.50 22.12 -4.76
N LEU A 77 0.79 21.60 -5.79
CA LEU A 77 -0.40 22.26 -6.32
C LEU A 77 -1.49 22.40 -5.25
N LEU A 78 -1.70 21.39 -4.42
CA LEU A 78 -2.66 21.44 -3.33
C LEU A 78 -2.27 22.49 -2.28
N VAL A 79 -0.98 22.56 -1.92
CA VAL A 79 -0.44 23.58 -0.98
C VAL A 79 -0.64 24.99 -1.54
N ASP A 80 -0.42 25.19 -2.83
CA ASP A 80 -0.61 26.51 -3.45
C ASP A 80 -2.09 26.92 -3.47
N LEU A 81 -2.99 26.00 -3.75
CA LEU A 81 -4.44 26.23 -3.65
C LEU A 81 -4.88 26.50 -2.21
N GLU A 82 -4.31 25.83 -1.22
CA GLU A 82 -4.59 26.10 0.20
C GLU A 82 -4.22 27.53 0.60
N LYS A 83 -3.15 28.09 0.06
CA LYS A 83 -2.74 29.49 0.31
C LYS A 83 -3.72 30.51 -0.29
N MET A 84 -4.41 30.14 -1.39
CA MET A 84 -5.34 31.03 -2.08
C MET A 84 -6.71 31.16 -1.39
N VAL A 85 -7.05 30.28 -0.45
CA VAL A 85 -8.38 30.24 0.21
C VAL A 85 -8.71 31.51 1.01
N GLY A 86 -7.72 32.36 1.35
CA GLY A 86 -7.89 33.49 2.26
C GLY A 86 -8.64 34.73 1.72
N ALA A 87 -8.72 34.92 0.39
CA ALA A 87 -9.45 36.03 -0.26
C ALA A 87 -9.58 35.83 -1.79
N PRO A 88 -10.17 34.74 -2.29
CA PRO A 88 -10.40 34.59 -3.71
C PRO A 88 -11.60 35.44 -4.13
N ASP A 89 -11.52 36.07 -5.30
CA ASP A 89 -12.74 36.50 -5.98
C ASP A 89 -13.54 35.29 -6.47
N ASP A 90 -14.79 35.52 -6.93
CA ASP A 90 -15.64 34.42 -7.35
C ASP A 90 -15.07 33.62 -8.55
N ALA A 91 -14.32 34.25 -9.43
CA ALA A 91 -13.72 33.61 -10.59
C ALA A 91 -12.55 32.71 -10.16
N ASP A 92 -11.68 33.20 -9.28
CA ASP A 92 -10.56 32.46 -8.73
C ASP A 92 -11.03 31.26 -7.89
N ARG A 93 -12.14 31.43 -7.15
CA ARG A 93 -12.77 30.35 -6.38
C ARG A 93 -13.28 29.22 -7.27
N LEU A 94 -13.97 29.54 -8.37
CA LEU A 94 -14.45 28.55 -9.31
C LEU A 94 -13.30 27.79 -9.99
N ALA A 95 -12.23 28.51 -10.37
CA ALA A 95 -11.01 27.92 -10.91
C ALA A 95 -10.33 26.99 -9.90
N ALA A 96 -10.22 27.41 -8.64
CA ALA A 96 -9.67 26.61 -7.56
C ALA A 96 -10.48 25.33 -7.30
N LEU A 97 -11.81 25.41 -7.29
CA LEU A 97 -12.70 24.23 -7.18
C LEU A 97 -12.47 23.23 -8.31
N GLY A 98 -12.33 23.71 -9.56
CA GLY A 98 -11.99 22.88 -10.71
C GLY A 98 -10.64 22.19 -10.53
N SER A 99 -9.63 22.93 -10.09
CA SER A 99 -8.27 22.41 -9.84
C SER A 99 -8.23 21.36 -8.73
N VAL A 100 -8.95 21.56 -7.62
CA VAL A 100 -9.03 20.58 -6.53
C VAL A 100 -9.67 19.27 -7.01
N ARG A 101 -10.75 19.35 -7.79
CA ARG A 101 -11.39 18.15 -8.38
C ARG A 101 -10.45 17.41 -9.32
N GLN A 102 -9.67 18.15 -10.13
CA GLN A 102 -8.66 17.56 -11.00
C GLN A 102 -7.59 16.83 -10.20
N ILE A 103 -7.06 17.44 -9.13
CA ILE A 103 -6.07 16.81 -8.24
C ILE A 103 -6.60 15.49 -7.68
N VAL A 104 -7.85 15.44 -7.19
CA VAL A 104 -8.46 14.21 -6.67
C VAL A 104 -8.52 13.14 -7.76
N GLY A 105 -8.97 13.50 -8.96
CA GLY A 105 -9.03 12.57 -10.09
C GLY A 105 -7.66 12.05 -10.52
N ASP A 106 -6.64 12.91 -10.50
CA ASP A 106 -5.26 12.54 -10.83
C ASP A 106 -4.64 11.64 -9.76
N LEU A 107 -4.91 11.86 -8.46
CA LEU A 107 -4.49 10.97 -7.37
C LEU A 107 -5.11 9.58 -7.52
N ASP A 108 -6.41 9.50 -7.82
CA ASP A 108 -7.11 8.23 -8.03
C ASP A 108 -6.58 7.47 -9.24
N LYS A 109 -6.38 8.18 -10.35
CA LYS A 109 -5.79 7.62 -11.57
C LYS A 109 -4.36 7.14 -11.33
N LEU A 110 -3.53 7.93 -10.64
CA LEU A 110 -2.14 7.58 -10.34
C LEU A 110 -2.08 6.30 -9.51
N GLN A 111 -2.90 6.18 -8.47
CA GLN A 111 -2.96 4.98 -7.64
C GLN A 111 -3.39 3.76 -8.45
N ALA A 112 -4.56 3.84 -9.11
CA ALA A 112 -5.17 2.69 -9.77
C ALA A 112 -4.39 2.21 -11.01
N THR A 113 -3.80 3.14 -11.80
CA THR A 113 -3.20 2.77 -13.09
C THR A 113 -1.69 2.67 -13.05
N LYS A 114 -1.02 3.41 -12.17
CA LYS A 114 0.45 3.46 -12.14
C LYS A 114 1.03 2.74 -10.93
N VAL A 115 0.62 3.12 -9.71
CA VAL A 115 1.19 2.53 -8.48
C VAL A 115 0.84 1.05 -8.37
N ASP A 116 -0.42 0.68 -8.65
CA ASP A 116 -0.85 -0.72 -8.58
C ASP A 116 -0.32 -1.58 -9.73
N ALA A 117 0.02 -0.97 -10.86
CA ALA A 117 0.65 -1.66 -11.99
C ALA A 117 2.11 -2.06 -11.73
N VAL A 118 2.81 -1.43 -10.76
CA VAL A 118 4.19 -1.81 -10.45
C VAL A 118 4.23 -3.18 -9.78
N SER A 119 4.58 -4.23 -10.57
CA SER A 119 4.75 -5.57 -10.03
C SER A 119 6.02 -5.64 -9.18
N THR A 120 5.84 -6.05 -7.91
CA THR A 120 6.97 -6.35 -7.01
C THR A 120 7.14 -7.84 -6.77
N ALA A 121 6.28 -8.69 -7.37
CA ALA A 121 6.26 -10.13 -7.10
C ALA A 121 7.48 -10.83 -7.70
N GLU A 122 7.87 -10.41 -8.90
CA GLU A 122 8.92 -11.03 -9.72
C GLU A 122 10.33 -10.48 -9.44
N LEU A 123 10.46 -9.55 -8.49
CA LEU A 123 11.76 -8.97 -8.17
C LEU A 123 12.61 -9.96 -7.36
N ASN A 124 13.77 -10.34 -7.90
CA ASN A 124 14.73 -11.22 -7.24
C ASN A 124 15.57 -10.49 -6.16
N SER A 125 15.80 -9.19 -6.36
CA SER A 125 16.53 -8.32 -5.42
C SER A 125 15.77 -7.01 -5.23
N GLY A 126 15.93 -6.34 -4.10
CA GLY A 126 15.27 -5.05 -3.84
C GLY A 126 13.75 -5.11 -3.66
N LYS A 127 13.15 -6.31 -3.60
CA LYS A 127 11.71 -6.51 -3.44
C LYS A 127 11.14 -5.82 -2.20
N SER A 128 11.84 -5.89 -1.08
CA SER A 128 11.44 -5.24 0.17
C SER A 128 11.45 -3.71 0.04
N VAL A 129 12.45 -3.16 -0.65
CA VAL A 129 12.58 -1.72 -0.89
C VAL A 129 11.46 -1.23 -1.80
N ALA A 130 11.23 -1.90 -2.93
CA ALA A 130 10.15 -1.56 -3.86
C ALA A 130 8.76 -1.65 -3.21
N ARG A 131 8.53 -2.66 -2.34
CA ARG A 131 7.28 -2.77 -1.58
C ARG A 131 7.11 -1.65 -0.56
N ALA A 132 8.19 -1.29 0.14
CA ALA A 132 8.15 -0.20 1.11
C ALA A 132 7.86 1.13 0.42
N GLU A 133 8.50 1.40 -0.74
CA GLU A 133 8.29 2.61 -1.52
C GLU A 133 6.86 2.68 -2.07
N ARG A 134 6.36 1.60 -2.67
CA ARG A 134 4.96 1.54 -3.12
C ARG A 134 3.98 1.79 -1.98
N LYS A 135 4.22 1.21 -0.80
CA LYS A 135 3.38 1.46 0.38
C LYS A 135 3.45 2.93 0.84
N ASN A 136 4.62 3.54 0.77
CA ASN A 136 4.83 4.93 1.11
C ASN A 136 4.05 5.87 0.17
N ILE A 137 4.11 5.62 -1.15
CA ILE A 137 3.36 6.36 -2.16
C ILE A 137 1.85 6.26 -1.88
N ASN A 138 1.32 5.05 -1.66
CA ASN A 138 -0.10 4.84 -1.36
C ASN A 138 -0.52 5.60 -0.10
N ARG A 139 0.29 5.55 0.97
CA ARG A 139 0.00 6.30 2.20
C ARG A 139 -0.07 7.80 1.95
N ARG A 140 0.87 8.36 1.18
CA ARG A 140 0.86 9.80 0.83
C ARG A 140 -0.40 10.17 0.03
N ILE A 141 -0.79 9.36 -0.94
CA ILE A 141 -2.03 9.57 -1.69
C ILE A 141 -3.24 9.56 -0.76
N ASP A 142 -3.30 8.61 0.17
CA ASP A 142 -4.40 8.50 1.15
C ASP A 142 -4.43 9.68 2.14
N GLU A 143 -3.28 10.33 2.41
CA GLU A 143 -3.19 11.55 3.21
C GLU A 143 -3.60 12.81 2.42
N LEU A 144 -3.30 12.87 1.12
CA LEU A 144 -3.65 14.01 0.26
C LEU A 144 -5.14 14.10 -0.06
N ARG A 145 -5.82 12.96 -0.25
CA ARG A 145 -7.27 12.94 -0.55
C ARG A 145 -8.13 13.70 0.48
N PRO A 146 -8.03 13.44 1.78
CA PRO A 146 -8.82 14.17 2.76
C PRO A 146 -8.41 15.65 2.86
N ARG A 147 -7.14 16.00 2.55
CA ARG A 147 -6.73 17.41 2.45
C ARG A 147 -7.45 18.11 1.30
N ALA A 148 -7.41 17.51 0.10
CA ALA A 148 -8.11 18.03 -1.07
C ALA A 148 -9.62 18.16 -0.82
N LYS A 149 -10.25 17.16 -0.18
CA LYS A 149 -11.67 17.24 0.18
C LYS A 149 -11.97 18.39 1.14
N ARG A 150 -11.17 18.56 2.20
CA ARG A 150 -11.35 19.70 3.13
C ARG A 150 -11.22 21.05 2.43
N LEU A 151 -10.25 21.17 1.52
CA LEU A 151 -10.05 22.38 0.73
C LEU A 151 -11.27 22.66 -0.18
N HIS A 152 -11.77 21.63 -0.86
CA HIS A 152 -12.98 21.72 -1.66
C HIS A 152 -14.18 22.19 -0.85
N ASP A 153 -14.40 21.59 0.33
CA ASP A 153 -15.51 21.94 1.21
C ASP A 153 -15.37 23.36 1.79
N ALA A 154 -14.14 23.83 2.03
CA ALA A 154 -13.86 25.20 2.44
C ALA A 154 -14.21 26.20 1.34
N LEU A 155 -13.78 25.93 0.10
CA LEU A 155 -14.07 26.78 -1.06
C LEU A 155 -15.57 26.85 -1.41
N LEU A 156 -16.38 25.85 -1.04
CA LEU A 156 -17.83 25.88 -1.24
C LEU A 156 -18.57 26.73 -0.20
N LYS A 157 -17.97 26.99 0.95
CA LYS A 157 -18.59 27.72 2.07
C LYS A 157 -18.29 29.21 2.07
N THR A 158 -17.27 29.61 1.33
CA THR A 158 -16.88 31.01 1.16
C THR A 158 -17.65 31.66 0.04
#